data_9e507b95e8f0b287356be46fc645b14f
#
_entry.id   9e507b95e8f0b287356be46fc645b14f
#
_cell.length_a   1.000
_cell.length_b   1.000
_cell.length_c   1.000
_cell.angle_alpha   90.00
_cell.angle_beta   90.00
_cell.angle_gamma   90.00
#
_symmetry.space_group_name_H-M   'P 1'
#
loop_
_entity.id
_entity.type
_entity.pdbx_description
1 polymer ?
#
loop_
_entity_poly.entity_id
_entity_poly.type
_entity_poly.pdbx_seq_one_letter_code
_entity_poly.pdbx_strand_id
1 'polypeptide(L)'
;MGLLDFFHRKPTIPELAEEIERRLRKKIPAAMTKRGPIGEFYCLLLCYCAEDFQAGWPPFLLLGSESERQRIIGKGDSITYYLWAPDEMRNHDANVEIPLHLDETLNDLCARHAELMDAAGDTSSAMDVMRRISKRLNRRDWSEIINITPDFIVAAVDNTGEVDAAEDIESMVPPEKFQSLRQRGLI
;
A
#
# COMPACT_ATOMS: atom_id res chain seq x y z
N MET A 1 7.29 -43.09 -0.78
CA MET A 1 7.14 -41.65 -0.51
C MET A 1 5.64 -41.39 -0.48
N GLY A 2 5.09 -41.29 0.73
CA GLY A 2 3.64 -41.39 0.94
C GLY A 2 2.96 -40.02 0.80
N LEU A 3 1.73 -40.04 0.32
CA LEU A 3 0.82 -38.89 0.18
C LEU A 3 0.64 -38.10 1.49
N LEU A 4 1.00 -38.64 2.65
CA LEU A 4 0.89 -38.07 3.98
C LEU A 4 2.01 -37.07 4.32
N ASP A 5 3.15 -37.09 3.63
CA ASP A 5 4.25 -36.14 3.85
C ASP A 5 3.94 -34.72 3.31
N PHE A 6 2.95 -34.59 2.42
CA PHE A 6 2.55 -33.31 1.82
C PHE A 6 1.75 -32.42 2.79
N PHE A 7 1.14 -33.01 3.85
CA PHE A 7 0.26 -32.28 4.78
C PHE A 7 0.98 -31.66 5.99
N HIS A 8 2.29 -31.87 6.15
CA HIS A 8 3.05 -31.40 7.32
C HIS A 8 4.22 -30.45 7.00
N ARG A 9 4.40 -30.08 5.74
CA ARG A 9 5.45 -29.12 5.40
C ARG A 9 5.04 -27.71 5.82
N LYS A 10 5.89 -27.08 6.65
CA LYS A 10 5.72 -25.66 6.94
C LYS A 10 5.87 -24.84 5.64
N PRO A 11 4.98 -23.86 5.38
CA PRO A 11 5.10 -23.04 4.19
C PRO A 11 6.40 -22.23 4.23
N THR A 12 6.96 -21.99 3.06
CA THR A 12 8.16 -21.18 2.87
C THR A 12 7.80 -19.69 2.70
N ILE A 13 8.78 -18.79 2.86
CA ILE A 13 8.60 -17.35 2.61
C ILE A 13 7.99 -17.08 1.22
N PRO A 14 8.49 -17.64 0.09
CA PRO A 14 7.89 -17.42 -1.21
C PRO A 14 6.43 -17.92 -1.33
N GLU A 15 6.11 -19.07 -0.74
CA GLU A 15 4.73 -19.61 -0.78
C GLU A 15 3.75 -18.70 -0.03
N LEU A 16 4.17 -18.17 1.14
CA LEU A 16 3.36 -17.21 1.90
C LEU A 16 3.23 -15.89 1.13
N ALA A 17 4.31 -15.37 0.56
CA ALA A 17 4.31 -14.15 -0.23
C ALA A 17 3.33 -14.22 -1.42
N GLU A 18 3.32 -15.35 -2.15
CA GLU A 18 2.41 -15.59 -3.27
C GLU A 18 0.95 -15.62 -2.82
N GLU A 19 0.64 -16.32 -1.72
CA GLU A 19 -0.72 -16.40 -1.18
C GLU A 19 -1.19 -15.03 -0.65
N ILE A 20 -0.32 -14.28 0.04
CA ILE A 20 -0.62 -12.94 0.52
C ILE A 20 -0.90 -12.01 -0.67
N GLU A 21 -0.05 -12.02 -1.71
CA GLU A 21 -0.26 -11.24 -2.92
C GLU A 21 -1.62 -11.56 -3.55
N ARG A 22 -1.95 -12.84 -3.69
CA ARG A 22 -3.22 -13.30 -4.24
C ARG A 22 -4.41 -12.78 -3.44
N ARG A 23 -4.31 -12.75 -2.10
CA ARG A 23 -5.37 -12.23 -1.23
C ARG A 23 -5.47 -10.73 -1.28
N LEU A 24 -4.38 -10.00 -1.16
CA LEU A 24 -4.36 -8.53 -1.23
C LEU A 24 -5.00 -8.03 -2.52
N ARG A 25 -4.69 -8.67 -3.66
CA ARG A 25 -5.28 -8.32 -4.96
C ARG A 25 -6.80 -8.36 -4.97
N LYS A 26 -7.42 -9.25 -4.19
CA LYS A 26 -8.88 -9.37 -4.07
C LYS A 26 -9.45 -8.48 -2.97
N LYS A 27 -8.73 -8.42 -1.85
CA LYS A 27 -9.22 -7.75 -0.63
C LYS A 27 -9.17 -6.23 -0.73
N ILE A 28 -8.14 -5.66 -1.36
CA ILE A 28 -8.03 -4.21 -1.49
C ILE A 28 -9.24 -3.61 -2.23
N PRO A 29 -9.60 -4.04 -3.45
CA PRO A 29 -10.78 -3.52 -4.12
C PRO A 29 -12.09 -3.79 -3.35
N ALA A 30 -12.21 -4.96 -2.72
CA ALA A 30 -13.39 -5.29 -1.94
C ALA A 30 -13.54 -4.41 -0.69
N ALA A 31 -12.43 -4.11 0.00
CA ALA A 31 -12.42 -3.20 1.15
C ALA A 31 -12.81 -1.77 0.73
N MET A 32 -12.32 -1.31 -0.41
CA MET A 32 -12.69 -0.03 -1.02
C MET A 32 -14.19 0.04 -1.31
N THR A 33 -14.73 -0.97 -2.00
CA THR A 33 -16.17 -1.04 -2.29
C THR A 33 -17.01 -1.06 -1.01
N LYS A 34 -16.59 -1.85 -0.01
CA LYS A 34 -17.29 -1.95 1.27
C LYS A 34 -17.27 -0.63 2.05
N ARG A 35 -16.15 0.08 2.01
CA ARG A 35 -16.00 1.37 2.71
C ARG A 35 -16.84 2.47 2.04
N GLY A 36 -16.98 2.43 0.71
CA GLY A 36 -17.73 3.40 -0.09
C GLY A 36 -17.26 4.84 0.15
N PRO A 37 -15.98 5.16 0.02
CA PRO A 37 -15.46 6.50 0.32
C PRO A 37 -16.09 7.53 -0.63
N ILE A 38 -16.43 8.69 -0.08
CA ILE A 38 -17.06 9.79 -0.83
C ILE A 38 -16.00 10.86 -1.08
N GLY A 39 -15.90 11.34 -2.30
CA GLY A 39 -14.95 12.37 -2.72
C GLY A 39 -14.17 11.93 -3.96
N GLU A 40 -13.27 12.79 -4.41
CA GLU A 40 -12.31 12.49 -5.47
C GLU A 40 -10.93 12.25 -4.84
N PHE A 41 -10.22 11.21 -5.29
CA PHE A 41 -8.96 10.77 -4.69
C PHE A 41 -7.82 10.81 -5.69
N TYR A 42 -6.61 11.24 -5.24
CA TYR A 42 -5.41 11.29 -6.06
C TYR A 42 -4.45 10.11 -5.84
N CYS A 43 -4.59 9.42 -4.71
CA CYS A 43 -3.76 8.24 -4.42
C CYS A 43 -4.47 7.21 -3.54
N LEU A 44 -3.99 5.97 -3.64
CA LEU A 44 -4.19 4.89 -2.68
C LEU A 44 -2.82 4.43 -2.20
N LEU A 45 -2.53 4.63 -0.93
CA LEU A 45 -1.28 4.21 -0.31
C LEU A 45 -1.48 2.89 0.45
N LEU A 46 -0.52 1.97 0.29
CA LEU A 46 -0.34 0.78 1.11
C LEU A 46 0.72 1.13 2.15
N CYS A 47 0.28 1.48 3.36
CA CYS A 47 1.16 2.02 4.39
C CYS A 47 1.76 0.89 5.22
N TYR A 48 3.09 0.82 5.27
CA TYR A 48 3.87 -0.14 6.06
C TYR A 48 4.72 0.57 7.11
N CYS A 49 5.37 -0.16 8.00
CA CYS A 49 6.30 0.36 8.99
C CYS A 49 7.69 -0.23 8.70
N ALA A 50 8.65 0.62 8.29
CA ALA A 50 10.00 0.17 7.98
C ALA A 50 10.79 -0.23 9.23
N GLU A 51 10.56 0.45 10.36
CA GLU A 51 11.22 0.16 11.64
C GLU A 51 10.73 -1.15 12.26
N ASP A 52 9.43 -1.44 12.15
CA ASP A 52 8.80 -2.67 12.66
C ASP A 52 7.84 -3.24 11.62
N PHE A 53 8.38 -4.03 10.72
CA PHE A 53 7.60 -4.61 9.63
C PHE A 53 6.49 -5.53 10.12
N GLN A 54 6.63 -6.17 11.29
CA GLN A 54 5.58 -7.02 11.86
C GLN A 54 4.35 -6.20 12.25
N ALA A 55 4.54 -5.02 12.81
CA ALA A 55 3.45 -4.12 13.20
C ALA A 55 2.69 -3.54 11.97
N GLY A 56 3.38 -3.40 10.84
CA GLY A 56 2.83 -2.85 9.58
C GLY A 56 2.40 -3.89 8.54
N TRP A 57 2.27 -5.19 8.91
CA TRP A 57 1.94 -6.25 7.97
C TRP A 57 0.73 -7.09 8.42
N PRO A 58 -0.41 -7.12 7.70
CA PRO A 58 -0.66 -6.45 6.39
C PRO A 58 -0.68 -4.93 6.48
N PRO A 59 -0.37 -4.22 5.37
CA PRO A 59 -0.41 -2.76 5.37
C PRO A 59 -1.84 -2.27 5.62
N PHE A 60 -1.99 -1.09 6.22
CA PHE A 60 -3.26 -0.39 6.14
C PHE A 60 -3.34 0.42 4.84
N LEU A 61 -4.56 0.73 4.41
CA LEU A 61 -4.77 1.52 3.20
C LEU A 61 -5.11 2.96 3.58
N LEU A 62 -4.58 3.91 2.83
CA LEU A 62 -4.88 5.31 2.99
C LEU A 62 -5.20 5.95 1.63
N LEU A 63 -6.40 6.51 1.50
CA LEU A 63 -6.81 7.30 0.35
C LEU A 63 -6.51 8.78 0.60
N GLY A 64 -5.71 9.37 -0.26
CA GLY A 64 -5.48 10.81 -0.28
C GLY A 64 -6.54 11.53 -1.11
N SER A 65 -7.30 12.44 -0.48
CA SER A 65 -8.35 13.18 -1.16
C SER A 65 -7.78 14.32 -2.01
N GLU A 66 -8.42 14.58 -3.15
CA GLU A 66 -8.05 15.69 -4.02
C GLU A 66 -8.26 17.06 -3.35
N SER A 67 -9.30 17.18 -2.54
CA SER A 67 -9.56 18.43 -1.79
C SER A 67 -8.42 18.77 -0.84
N GLU A 68 -7.86 17.78 -0.17
CA GLU A 68 -6.70 17.96 0.72
C GLU A 68 -5.43 18.25 -0.09
N ARG A 69 -5.21 17.55 -1.21
CA ARG A 69 -4.10 17.83 -2.12
C ARG A 69 -4.11 19.29 -2.58
N GLN A 70 -5.26 19.82 -2.98
CA GLN A 70 -5.38 21.20 -3.40
C GLN A 70 -5.11 22.20 -2.24
N ARG A 71 -5.54 21.84 -1.03
CA ARG A 71 -5.25 22.65 0.16
C ARG A 71 -3.75 22.71 0.46
N ILE A 72 -3.05 21.58 0.37
CA ILE A 72 -1.59 21.50 0.58
C ILE A 72 -0.86 22.30 -0.50
N ILE A 73 -1.20 22.13 -1.77
CA ILE A 73 -0.61 22.90 -2.88
C ILE A 73 -0.82 24.40 -2.69
N GLY A 74 -2.02 24.80 -2.25
CA GLY A 74 -2.34 26.22 -2.00
C GLY A 74 -1.55 26.86 -0.87
N LYS A 75 -1.05 26.08 0.09
CA LYS A 75 -0.14 26.56 1.14
C LYS A 75 1.29 26.80 0.64
N GLY A 76 1.73 26.01 -0.36
CA GLY A 76 3.02 26.19 -1.03
C GLY A 76 4.26 25.76 -0.23
N ASP A 77 4.09 25.22 0.98
CA ASP A 77 5.18 24.79 1.85
C ASP A 77 5.17 23.26 2.03
N SER A 78 6.35 22.64 1.95
CA SER A 78 6.59 21.21 2.19
C SER A 78 5.59 20.29 1.49
N ILE A 79 5.20 20.64 0.24
CA ILE A 79 4.12 19.96 -0.53
C ILE A 79 4.38 18.45 -0.61
N THR A 80 5.59 18.06 -1.02
CA THR A 80 5.94 16.64 -1.21
C THR A 80 5.83 15.86 0.09
N TYR A 81 6.25 16.43 1.21
CA TYR A 81 6.13 15.79 2.52
C TYR A 81 4.66 15.54 2.87
N TYR A 82 3.83 16.58 2.90
CA TYR A 82 2.43 16.43 3.32
C TYR A 82 1.56 15.57 2.41
N LEU A 83 1.94 15.44 1.12
CA LEU A 83 1.19 14.60 0.17
C LEU A 83 1.44 13.11 0.38
N TRP A 84 2.62 12.73 0.90
CA TRP A 84 3.05 11.32 0.92
C TRP A 84 3.43 10.81 2.31
N ALA A 85 3.25 11.60 3.38
CA ALA A 85 3.47 11.19 4.76
C ALA A 85 2.16 10.64 5.36
N PRO A 86 2.00 9.30 5.53
CA PRO A 86 0.74 8.71 5.99
C PRO A 86 0.27 9.22 7.35
N ASP A 87 1.17 9.46 8.30
CA ASP A 87 0.88 9.98 9.62
C ASP A 87 0.28 11.40 9.56
N GLU A 88 0.79 12.26 8.70
CA GLU A 88 0.24 13.59 8.45
C GLU A 88 -1.12 13.51 7.71
N MET A 89 -1.21 12.64 6.69
CA MET A 89 -2.44 12.47 5.92
C MET A 89 -3.61 11.97 6.79
N ARG A 90 -3.35 11.13 7.80
CA ARG A 90 -4.37 10.62 8.76
C ARG A 90 -4.98 11.71 9.63
N ASN A 91 -4.28 12.83 9.81
CA ASN A 91 -4.77 13.97 10.58
C ASN A 91 -5.85 14.81 9.86
N HIS A 92 -6.21 14.44 8.63
CA HIS A 92 -7.18 15.17 7.82
C HIS A 92 -8.40 14.30 7.49
N ASP A 93 -9.58 14.74 7.93
CA ASP A 93 -10.87 14.03 7.80
C ASP A 93 -11.27 13.75 6.33
N ALA A 94 -10.71 14.50 5.36
CA ALA A 94 -10.97 14.28 3.95
C ALA A 94 -10.25 13.04 3.39
N ASN A 95 -9.18 12.57 4.05
CA ASN A 95 -8.49 11.34 3.72
C ASN A 95 -9.19 10.15 4.39
N VAL A 96 -9.07 8.96 3.80
CA VAL A 96 -9.81 7.79 4.30
C VAL A 96 -8.87 6.64 4.58
N GLU A 97 -8.75 6.27 5.84
CA GLU A 97 -8.04 5.05 6.28
C GLU A 97 -8.96 3.83 6.18
N ILE A 98 -8.40 2.72 5.70
CA ILE A 98 -9.09 1.43 5.60
C ILE A 98 -8.16 0.33 6.13
N PRO A 99 -8.47 -0.25 7.31
CA PRO A 99 -7.64 -1.31 7.89
C PRO A 99 -7.86 -2.64 7.15
N LEU A 100 -6.77 -3.35 6.84
CA LEU A 100 -6.79 -4.72 6.31
C LEU A 100 -6.62 -5.79 7.38
N HIS A 101 -6.08 -5.45 8.55
CA HIS A 101 -5.85 -6.40 9.67
C HIS A 101 -7.13 -7.00 10.25
N LEU A 102 -8.30 -6.49 9.89
CA LEU A 102 -9.60 -7.05 10.28
C LEU A 102 -9.96 -8.35 9.52
N ASP A 103 -9.16 -8.72 8.51
CA ASP A 103 -9.26 -10.03 7.85
C ASP A 103 -8.36 -11.04 8.57
N GLU A 104 -8.91 -11.84 9.47
CA GLU A 104 -8.17 -12.79 10.30
C GLU A 104 -7.25 -13.70 9.47
N THR A 105 -7.77 -14.25 8.35
CA THR A 105 -6.96 -15.15 7.52
C THR A 105 -5.78 -14.45 6.85
N LEU A 106 -5.96 -13.20 6.39
CA LEU A 106 -4.86 -12.41 5.85
C LEU A 106 -3.86 -12.04 6.94
N ASN A 107 -4.36 -11.67 8.10
CA ASN A 107 -3.54 -11.31 9.26
C ASN A 107 -2.66 -12.49 9.71
N ASP A 108 -3.22 -13.70 9.83
CA ASP A 108 -2.47 -14.90 10.19
C ASP A 108 -1.37 -15.25 9.18
N LEU A 109 -1.67 -15.12 7.88
CA LEU A 109 -0.67 -15.35 6.82
C LEU A 109 0.46 -14.31 6.90
N CYS A 110 0.12 -13.04 7.11
CA CYS A 110 1.08 -11.96 7.24
C CYS A 110 1.94 -12.11 8.50
N ALA A 111 1.35 -12.48 9.64
CA ALA A 111 2.09 -12.73 10.87
C ALA A 111 3.11 -13.87 10.68
N ARG A 112 2.71 -15.00 10.10
CA ARG A 112 3.61 -16.12 9.80
C ARG A 112 4.70 -15.74 8.80
N HIS A 113 4.38 -14.94 7.79
CA HIS A 113 5.36 -14.44 6.82
C HIS A 113 6.38 -13.54 7.50
N ALA A 114 5.92 -12.61 8.36
CA ALA A 114 6.77 -11.71 9.13
C ALA A 114 7.72 -12.48 10.08
N GLU A 115 7.22 -13.49 10.80
CA GLU A 115 8.04 -14.35 11.66
C GLU A 115 9.18 -15.05 10.88
N LEU A 116 8.88 -15.55 9.66
CA LEU A 116 9.91 -16.21 8.86
C LEU A 116 10.92 -15.23 8.27
N MET A 117 10.47 -14.02 7.90
CA MET A 117 11.35 -12.95 7.42
C MET A 117 12.25 -12.45 8.53
N ASP A 118 11.73 -12.25 9.74
CA ASP A 118 12.52 -11.86 10.91
C ASP A 118 13.59 -12.91 11.23
N ALA A 119 13.21 -14.19 11.27
CA ALA A 119 14.15 -15.29 11.46
C ALA A 119 15.23 -15.38 10.36
N ALA A 120 14.97 -14.90 9.16
CA ALA A 120 15.92 -14.83 8.05
C ALA A 120 16.73 -13.52 8.04
N GLY A 121 16.35 -12.51 8.84
CA GLY A 121 16.93 -11.17 8.82
C GLY A 121 16.72 -10.41 7.51
N ASP A 122 15.62 -10.67 6.79
CA ASP A 122 15.35 -10.10 5.47
C ASP A 122 13.86 -9.83 5.25
N THR A 123 13.48 -8.55 5.14
CA THR A 123 12.11 -8.09 4.87
C THR A 123 11.81 -7.89 3.38
N SER A 124 12.76 -8.15 2.48
CA SER A 124 12.64 -7.88 1.04
C SER A 124 11.42 -8.56 0.40
N SER A 125 11.06 -9.76 0.90
CA SER A 125 9.91 -10.51 0.38
C SER A 125 8.59 -9.76 0.49
N ALA A 126 8.33 -9.09 1.61
CA ALA A 126 7.10 -8.31 1.79
C ALA A 126 7.13 -7.03 0.94
N MET A 127 8.28 -6.34 0.83
CA MET A 127 8.45 -5.20 -0.07
C MET A 127 8.19 -5.60 -1.52
N ASP A 128 8.64 -6.77 -1.94
CA ASP A 128 8.38 -7.29 -3.28
C ASP A 128 6.89 -7.59 -3.51
N VAL A 129 6.18 -8.12 -2.50
CA VAL A 129 4.72 -8.28 -2.56
C VAL A 129 4.05 -6.92 -2.76
N MET A 130 4.41 -5.90 -1.98
CA MET A 130 3.82 -4.57 -2.08
C MET A 130 4.11 -3.91 -3.43
N ARG A 131 5.33 -4.02 -3.95
CA ARG A 131 5.68 -3.53 -5.29
C ARG A 131 4.86 -4.19 -6.38
N ARG A 132 4.72 -5.52 -6.33
CA ARG A 132 3.93 -6.26 -7.33
C ARG A 132 2.44 -5.90 -7.26
N ILE A 133 1.89 -5.80 -6.06
CA ILE A 133 0.49 -5.40 -5.86
C ILE A 133 0.27 -3.97 -6.37
N SER A 134 1.10 -3.01 -5.96
CA SER A 134 0.98 -1.61 -6.41
C SER A 134 1.01 -1.49 -7.93
N LYS A 135 1.97 -2.17 -8.59
CA LYS A 135 2.04 -2.22 -10.07
C LYS A 135 0.77 -2.80 -10.72
N ARG A 136 0.18 -3.84 -10.12
CA ARG A 136 -1.07 -4.43 -10.63
C ARG A 136 -2.26 -3.49 -10.42
N LEU A 137 -2.35 -2.87 -9.25
CA LEU A 137 -3.44 -1.96 -8.90
C LEU A 137 -3.39 -0.66 -9.71
N ASN A 138 -2.20 -0.19 -10.11
CA ASN A 138 -2.06 0.94 -11.03
C ASN A 138 -2.61 0.67 -12.45
N ARG A 139 -2.77 -0.61 -12.82
CA ARG A 139 -3.36 -1.01 -14.12
C ARG A 139 -4.87 -1.25 -14.06
N ARG A 140 -5.44 -1.15 -12.85
CA ARG A 140 -6.87 -1.37 -12.64
C ARG A 140 -7.63 -0.10 -12.98
N ASP A 141 -8.80 -0.24 -13.59
CA ASP A 141 -9.80 0.81 -13.61
C ASP A 141 -10.48 0.92 -12.25
N TRP A 142 -10.28 2.03 -11.57
CA TRP A 142 -10.85 2.33 -10.26
C TRP A 142 -12.15 3.12 -10.35
N SER A 143 -12.49 3.69 -11.51
CA SER A 143 -13.64 4.58 -11.69
C SER A 143 -14.97 3.90 -11.38
N GLU A 144 -15.05 2.57 -11.47
CA GLU A 144 -16.22 1.78 -11.08
C GLU A 144 -16.41 1.67 -9.55
N ILE A 145 -15.38 1.97 -8.76
CA ILE A 145 -15.36 1.77 -7.30
C ILE A 145 -15.33 3.10 -6.57
N ILE A 146 -14.50 4.04 -7.03
CA ILE A 146 -14.26 5.33 -6.40
C ILE A 146 -14.05 6.40 -7.48
N ASN A 147 -14.36 7.66 -7.16
CA ASN A 147 -14.00 8.77 -8.02
C ASN A 147 -12.51 9.10 -7.88
N ILE A 148 -11.78 9.09 -8.99
CA ILE A 148 -10.33 9.27 -9.01
C ILE A 148 -9.92 10.40 -9.95
N THR A 149 -8.82 11.09 -9.61
CA THR A 149 -8.19 12.04 -10.52
C THR A 149 -7.52 11.32 -11.71
N PRO A 150 -7.30 12.01 -12.84
CA PRO A 150 -6.60 11.42 -13.99
C PRO A 150 -5.18 10.93 -13.69
N ASP A 151 -4.52 11.53 -12.71
CA ASP A 151 -3.18 11.20 -12.25
C ASP A 151 -3.15 10.27 -11.02
N PHE A 152 -4.28 9.66 -10.67
CA PHE A 152 -4.37 8.71 -9.55
C PHE A 152 -3.32 7.63 -9.62
N ILE A 153 -2.65 7.39 -8.47
CA ILE A 153 -1.63 6.35 -8.33
C ILE A 153 -1.92 5.42 -7.16
N VAL A 154 -1.33 4.23 -7.22
CA VAL A 154 -1.25 3.29 -6.10
C VAL A 154 0.21 3.02 -5.80
N ALA A 155 0.63 3.24 -4.55
CA ALA A 155 2.00 2.98 -4.11
C ALA A 155 2.02 2.41 -2.69
N ALA A 156 3.09 1.71 -2.33
CA ALA A 156 3.40 1.44 -0.93
C ALA A 156 4.33 2.54 -0.42
N VAL A 157 4.13 2.97 0.81
CA VAL A 157 4.98 4.00 1.45
C VAL A 157 5.21 3.65 2.91
N ASP A 158 6.37 4.03 3.41
CA ASP A 158 6.70 3.90 4.82
C ASP A 158 5.90 4.90 5.66
N ASN A 159 5.34 4.42 6.77
CA ASN A 159 4.56 5.22 7.70
C ASN A 159 5.43 5.92 8.76
N THR A 160 6.70 5.54 8.87
CA THR A 160 7.62 6.09 9.88
C THR A 160 8.47 7.24 9.35
N GLY A 161 8.54 7.40 8.02
CA GLY A 161 9.35 8.43 7.37
C GLY A 161 10.83 8.08 7.26
N GLU A 162 11.23 6.83 7.57
CA GLU A 162 12.61 6.35 7.42
C GLU A 162 12.98 6.14 5.93
N VAL A 163 11.99 5.86 5.10
CA VAL A 163 12.16 5.66 3.65
C VAL A 163 11.56 6.84 2.89
N ASP A 164 12.31 7.37 1.92
CA ASP A 164 11.81 8.44 1.06
C ASP A 164 10.65 7.92 0.19
N ALA A 165 9.49 8.52 0.36
CA ALA A 165 8.30 8.15 -0.39
C ALA A 165 8.50 8.28 -1.92
N ALA A 166 9.35 9.20 -2.40
CA ALA A 166 9.63 9.37 -3.82
C ALA A 166 10.30 8.13 -4.42
N GLU A 167 11.26 7.53 -3.70
CA GLU A 167 11.96 6.31 -4.14
C GLU A 167 10.98 5.12 -4.24
N ASP A 168 10.13 4.96 -3.23
CA ASP A 168 9.11 3.92 -3.23
C ASP A 168 8.13 4.11 -4.41
N ILE A 169 7.58 5.31 -4.57
CA ILE A 169 6.62 5.64 -5.62
C ILE A 169 7.22 5.41 -7.01
N GLU A 170 8.46 5.87 -7.27
CA GLU A 170 9.12 5.67 -8.56
C GLU A 170 9.17 4.20 -8.97
N SER A 171 9.45 3.33 -8.01
CA SER A 171 9.57 1.89 -8.26
C SER A 171 8.25 1.18 -8.61
N MET A 172 7.10 1.79 -8.30
CA MET A 172 5.78 1.14 -8.31
C MET A 172 4.79 1.72 -9.32
N VAL A 173 4.97 2.98 -9.68
CA VAL A 173 4.04 3.76 -10.51
C VAL A 173 4.47 3.73 -11.98
N PRO A 174 3.55 3.78 -12.95
CA PRO A 174 3.91 3.95 -14.36
C PRO A 174 4.81 5.18 -14.57
N PRO A 175 5.91 5.04 -15.35
CA PRO A 175 6.91 6.11 -15.49
C PRO A 175 6.32 7.46 -15.95
N GLU A 176 5.33 7.43 -16.83
CA GLU A 176 4.65 8.63 -17.31
C GLU A 176 3.90 9.37 -16.22
N LYS A 177 3.27 8.65 -15.29
CA LYS A 177 2.58 9.25 -14.13
C LYS A 177 3.60 9.81 -13.14
N PHE A 178 4.66 9.08 -12.85
CA PHE A 178 5.73 9.55 -11.97
C PHE A 178 6.37 10.84 -12.50
N GLN A 179 6.72 10.87 -13.79
CA GLN A 179 7.27 12.07 -14.42
C GLN A 179 6.29 13.26 -14.38
N SER A 180 5.00 13.01 -14.59
CA SER A 180 3.97 14.06 -14.47
C SER A 180 3.91 14.65 -13.06
N LEU A 181 3.93 13.81 -12.02
CA LEU A 181 3.97 14.27 -10.64
C LEU A 181 5.22 15.10 -10.36
N ARG A 182 6.39 14.64 -10.82
CA ARG A 182 7.67 15.32 -10.65
C ARG A 182 7.71 16.69 -11.36
N GLN A 183 7.21 16.77 -12.60
CA GLN A 183 7.15 18.04 -13.35
C GLN A 183 6.25 19.08 -12.68
N ARG A 184 5.25 18.63 -11.93
CA ARG A 184 4.32 19.49 -11.17
C ARG A 184 4.84 19.81 -9.76
N GLY A 185 6.01 19.33 -9.35
CA GLY A 185 6.57 19.51 -8.01
C GLY A 185 5.76 18.81 -6.90
N LEU A 186 5.09 17.72 -7.23
CA LEU A 186 4.27 16.96 -6.29
C LEU A 186 5.02 15.76 -5.68
N ILE A 187 6.23 15.49 -6.19
CA ILE A 187 7.14 14.46 -5.70
C ILE A 187 8.58 14.89 -5.93
#